data_d870820e4bb13b2b9534f5f84238ecb4
#
_entry.id   d870820e4bb13b2b9534f5f84238ecb4
#
_cell.length_a   1.000
_cell.length_b   1.000
_cell.length_c   1.000
_cell.angle_alpha   90.00
_cell.angle_beta   90.00
_cell.angle_gamma   90.00
#
_symmetry.space_group_name_H-M   'P 1'
#
loop_
_entity.id
_entity.type
_entity.pdbx_description
1 polymer ?
#
loop_
_entity_poly.entity_id
_entity_poly.type
_entity_poly.pdbx_seq_one_letter_code
_entity_poly.pdbx_strand_id
1 'polypeptide(L)'
;MKTDDFDYYLPEELIAQVPLEHREESRLLVMDRDTGKLEDKKFYNIVDYLHKGDVLVLNDTKVMPARLIGEKEDTGAIIEVLLLKNIDGNNWECLVKPAKRIHKDTIVSFGNGLLKAKCTGINDEGIRNFEFIYDGIFYEILDKLGTMPLPPYIKTKLDDQSRYQTVYAKNIGSAAAPTAGLHFTKELLKQIEDIGVTVCYITLHVGLGTFRPVNVEDVTKHKMHSEFYSMNKVAADILNKAKEENRCIVAVGTTTTRTLETIMSKYNTFKECNGWTDIFIYPGYEFKGIDSLITNFHLPKSTLIMLVSALAGKENIMNAYEHAVEEKYRFFSFGDAMFIKKNK
;
A
#
# COMPACT_ATOMS: atom_id res chain seq x y z
N MET A 1 9.94 -10.04 -21.30
CA MET A 1 10.37 -8.91 -20.44
C MET A 1 10.97 -9.50 -19.19
N LYS A 2 12.19 -9.10 -18.84
CA LYS A 2 12.90 -9.66 -17.70
C LYS A 2 12.74 -8.76 -16.47
N THR A 3 12.77 -9.37 -15.28
CA THR A 3 12.76 -8.63 -14.01
C THR A 3 13.96 -7.68 -13.90
N ASP A 4 15.13 -8.09 -14.42
CA ASP A 4 16.34 -7.27 -14.47
C ASP A 4 16.21 -6.02 -15.37
N ASP A 5 15.24 -5.98 -16.27
CA ASP A 5 14.96 -4.78 -17.07
C ASP A 5 14.47 -3.58 -16.23
N PHE A 6 14.13 -3.83 -14.96
CA PHE A 6 13.64 -2.85 -13.97
C PHE A 6 14.61 -2.66 -12.81
N ASP A 7 15.89 -3.01 -13.02
CA ASP A 7 16.93 -2.78 -12.04
C ASP A 7 17.50 -1.36 -12.17
N TYR A 8 17.86 -0.78 -11.04
CA TYR A 8 18.59 0.48 -10.97
C TYR A 8 19.42 0.50 -9.68
N TYR A 9 20.50 1.27 -9.68
CA TYR A 9 21.33 1.43 -8.49
C TYR A 9 20.61 2.30 -7.46
N LEU A 10 20.39 1.78 -6.26
CA LEU A 10 19.82 2.49 -5.13
C LEU A 10 20.76 2.41 -3.92
N PRO A 11 21.41 3.53 -3.52
CA PRO A 11 22.16 3.60 -2.28
C PRO A 11 21.29 3.33 -1.05
N GLU A 12 21.76 2.50 -0.11
CA GLU A 12 20.99 2.12 1.09
C GLU A 12 20.65 3.35 1.97
N GLU A 13 21.52 4.36 2.00
CA GLU A 13 21.32 5.61 2.74
C GLU A 13 20.16 6.46 2.24
N LEU A 14 19.68 6.25 1.01
CA LEU A 14 18.51 6.94 0.49
C LEU A 14 17.20 6.30 0.94
N ILE A 15 17.24 5.12 1.54
CA ILE A 15 16.05 4.44 2.08
C ILE A 15 15.64 5.11 3.39
N ALA A 16 14.53 5.83 3.37
CA ALA A 16 14.05 6.57 4.53
C ALA A 16 13.64 5.65 5.67
N GLN A 17 14.25 5.84 6.84
CA GLN A 17 13.97 5.05 8.04
C GLN A 17 12.91 5.69 8.95
N VAL A 18 12.74 7.01 8.86
CA VAL A 18 11.79 7.79 9.66
C VAL A 18 11.04 8.79 8.77
N PRO A 19 9.76 9.09 9.07
CA PRO A 19 9.02 10.12 8.37
C PRO A 19 9.55 11.51 8.71
N LEU A 20 9.35 12.48 7.80
CA LEU A 20 9.58 13.90 8.11
C LEU A 20 8.59 14.35 9.18
N GLU A 21 8.96 15.37 9.98
CA GLU A 21 8.09 15.96 10.98
C GLU A 21 6.82 16.53 10.32
N HIS A 22 6.99 17.33 9.30
CA HIS A 22 5.93 17.85 8.43
C HIS A 22 5.89 17.01 7.15
N ARG A 23 4.89 16.14 7.03
CA ARG A 23 4.81 15.15 5.95
C ARG A 23 4.59 15.79 4.57
N GLU A 24 3.96 16.96 4.51
CA GLU A 24 3.74 17.74 3.28
C GLU A 24 4.99 18.47 2.77
N GLU A 25 6.06 18.54 3.58
CA GLU A 25 7.35 19.11 3.19
C GLU A 25 8.29 18.11 2.48
N SER A 26 7.87 16.87 2.30
CA SER A 26 8.60 15.91 1.47
C SER A 26 8.83 16.47 0.06
N ARG A 27 9.85 16.01 -0.61
CA ARG A 27 10.05 16.38 -2.02
C ARG A 27 9.00 15.71 -2.90
N LEU A 28 8.68 16.36 -3.99
CA LEU A 28 7.78 15.87 -5.03
C LEU A 28 8.49 15.97 -6.38
N LEU A 29 8.76 14.82 -7.01
CA LEU A 29 9.21 14.79 -8.39
C LEU A 29 7.97 14.74 -9.29
N VAL A 30 7.68 15.86 -9.96
CA VAL A 30 6.60 15.92 -10.95
C VAL A 30 7.15 15.47 -12.30
N MET A 31 6.52 14.46 -12.88
CA MET A 31 6.88 13.94 -14.19
C MET A 31 5.69 14.05 -15.13
N ASP A 32 5.93 14.64 -16.29
CA ASP A 32 5.01 14.57 -17.40
C ASP A 32 4.96 13.13 -17.95
N ARG A 33 3.77 12.53 -17.94
CA ARG A 33 3.56 11.14 -18.31
C ARG A 33 3.99 10.80 -19.73
N ASP A 34 3.77 11.74 -20.65
CA ASP A 34 3.92 11.50 -22.08
C ASP A 34 5.34 11.85 -22.57
N THR A 35 5.94 12.90 -22.01
CA THR A 35 7.25 13.42 -22.47
C THR A 35 8.41 13.02 -21.56
N GLY A 36 8.13 12.57 -20.33
CA GLY A 36 9.15 12.27 -19.31
C GLY A 36 9.80 13.52 -18.70
N LYS A 37 9.33 14.74 -19.01
CA LYS A 37 9.88 15.99 -18.43
C LYS A 37 9.71 15.99 -16.92
N LEU A 38 10.79 16.36 -16.19
CA LEU A 38 10.85 16.37 -14.74
C LEU A 38 10.85 17.79 -14.18
N GLU A 39 10.23 17.96 -13.00
CA GLU A 39 10.27 19.17 -12.19
C GLU A 39 10.39 18.79 -10.71
N ASP A 40 11.39 19.36 -10.02
CA ASP A 40 11.60 19.18 -8.58
C ASP A 40 10.79 20.18 -7.77
N LYS A 41 9.94 19.70 -6.86
CA LYS A 41 9.03 20.49 -6.03
C LYS A 41 9.00 19.96 -4.58
N LYS A 42 8.16 20.59 -3.76
CA LYS A 42 7.72 20.08 -2.46
C LYS A 42 6.30 19.51 -2.58
N PHE A 43 5.93 18.56 -1.70
CA PHE A 43 4.65 17.90 -1.82
C PHE A 43 3.46 18.86 -1.68
N TYR A 44 3.56 19.87 -0.84
CA TYR A 44 2.52 20.90 -0.72
C TYR A 44 2.25 21.65 -2.03
N ASN A 45 3.20 21.67 -3.00
CA ASN A 45 2.96 22.24 -4.33
C ASN A 45 2.04 21.40 -5.21
N ILE A 46 1.57 20.23 -4.76
CA ILE A 46 0.64 19.40 -5.53
C ILE A 46 -0.62 20.18 -5.94
N VAL A 47 -1.03 21.15 -5.14
CA VAL A 47 -2.17 22.03 -5.43
C VAL A 47 -1.99 22.83 -6.73
N ASP A 48 -0.76 23.14 -7.12
CA ASP A 48 -0.43 23.89 -8.34
C ASP A 48 -0.65 23.05 -9.62
N TYR A 49 -0.75 21.74 -9.46
CA TYR A 49 -0.88 20.76 -10.55
C TYR A 49 -2.27 20.12 -10.66
N LEU A 50 -3.11 20.30 -9.66
CA LEU A 50 -4.49 19.84 -9.65
C LEU A 50 -5.42 20.96 -10.10
N HIS A 51 -6.48 20.62 -10.82
CA HIS A 51 -7.38 21.61 -11.39
C HIS A 51 -8.82 21.37 -10.93
N LYS A 52 -9.61 22.44 -10.94
CA LYS A 52 -11.05 22.35 -10.69
C LYS A 52 -11.69 21.26 -11.56
N GLY A 53 -12.41 20.38 -10.91
CA GLY A 53 -13.10 19.26 -11.54
C GLY A 53 -12.30 17.95 -11.56
N ASP A 54 -10.99 17.95 -11.28
CA ASP A 54 -10.24 16.72 -11.13
C ASP A 54 -10.79 15.90 -9.96
N VAL A 55 -10.56 14.58 -9.98
CA VAL A 55 -10.95 13.66 -8.91
C VAL A 55 -9.71 13.04 -8.31
N LEU A 56 -9.45 13.32 -7.02
CA LEU A 56 -8.37 12.72 -6.25
C LEU A 56 -8.90 11.51 -5.49
N VAL A 57 -8.37 10.33 -5.78
CA VAL A 57 -8.82 9.07 -5.19
C VAL A 57 -7.80 8.55 -4.19
N LEU A 58 -8.24 8.34 -2.95
CA LEU A 58 -7.44 7.95 -1.81
C LEU A 58 -7.86 6.56 -1.30
N ASN A 59 -6.91 5.80 -0.76
CA ASN A 59 -7.20 4.54 -0.07
C ASN A 59 -7.33 4.78 1.43
N ASP A 60 -8.54 4.64 1.96
CA ASP A 60 -8.89 4.91 3.36
C ASP A 60 -8.66 3.73 4.31
N THR A 61 -7.91 2.73 3.86
CA THR A 61 -7.58 1.60 4.71
C THR A 61 -6.81 2.04 5.96
N LYS A 62 -7.11 1.38 7.08
CA LYS A 62 -6.43 1.57 8.37
C LYS A 62 -5.57 0.35 8.69
N VAL A 63 -4.31 0.59 8.98
CA VAL A 63 -3.38 -0.48 9.44
C VAL A 63 -3.81 -0.94 10.82
N MET A 64 -3.89 -2.24 10.99
CA MET A 64 -4.13 -2.85 12.31
C MET A 64 -2.81 -3.20 12.99
N PRO A 65 -2.75 -3.22 14.34
CA PRO A 65 -1.58 -3.66 15.08
C PRO A 65 -1.44 -5.19 14.99
N ALA A 66 -1.12 -5.66 13.79
CA ALA A 66 -1.17 -7.05 13.38
C ALA A 66 -0.01 -7.91 13.90
N ARG A 67 1.04 -7.31 14.48
CA ARG A 67 2.19 -8.02 15.02
C ARG A 67 2.01 -8.26 16.51
N LEU A 68 1.92 -9.52 16.89
CA LEU A 68 1.74 -9.98 18.28
C LEU A 68 2.97 -10.74 18.74
N ILE A 69 3.39 -10.49 19.97
CA ILE A 69 4.44 -11.26 20.65
C ILE A 69 3.78 -12.03 21.79
N GLY A 70 3.91 -13.35 21.79
CA GLY A 70 3.33 -14.23 22.78
C GLY A 70 4.27 -15.35 23.17
N GLU A 71 3.78 -16.22 24.03
CA GLU A 71 4.51 -17.37 24.56
C GLU A 71 3.75 -18.65 24.20
N LYS A 72 4.51 -19.65 23.74
CA LYS A 72 3.97 -20.99 23.52
C LYS A 72 3.62 -21.61 24.89
N GLU A 73 2.36 -22.03 25.07
CA GLU A 73 1.85 -22.44 26.40
C GLU A 73 2.61 -23.62 27.04
N ASP A 74 3.10 -24.56 26.25
CA ASP A 74 3.77 -25.77 26.75
C ASP A 74 5.24 -25.54 27.08
N THR A 75 5.93 -24.58 26.49
CA THR A 75 7.39 -24.40 26.61
C THR A 75 7.82 -23.01 27.04
N GLY A 76 6.92 -22.02 27.09
CA GLY A 76 7.25 -20.61 27.33
C GLY A 76 8.09 -19.96 26.25
N ALA A 77 8.24 -20.62 25.09
CA ALA A 77 9.04 -20.09 23.99
C ALA A 77 8.37 -18.87 23.39
N ILE A 78 9.13 -17.78 23.20
CA ILE A 78 8.64 -16.55 22.58
C ILE A 78 8.34 -16.80 21.10
N ILE A 79 7.16 -16.40 20.68
CA ILE A 79 6.64 -16.53 19.31
C ILE A 79 6.12 -15.16 18.86
N GLU A 80 6.60 -14.72 17.72
CA GLU A 80 6.00 -13.61 16.96
C GLU A 80 4.92 -14.19 16.04
N VAL A 81 3.72 -13.65 16.12
CA VAL A 81 2.59 -13.97 15.22
C VAL A 81 2.19 -12.70 14.50
N LEU A 82 2.17 -12.75 13.18
CA LEU A 82 1.80 -11.64 12.32
C LEU A 82 0.55 -12.01 11.53
N LEU A 83 -0.57 -11.33 11.81
CA LEU A 83 -1.83 -11.52 11.13
C LEU A 83 -1.73 -11.06 9.67
N LEU A 84 -2.17 -11.91 8.73
CA LEU A 84 -2.16 -11.64 7.30
C LEU A 84 -3.55 -11.39 6.74
N LYS A 85 -4.45 -12.34 6.98
CA LYS A 85 -5.78 -12.37 6.38
C LYS A 85 -6.76 -13.03 7.32
N ASN A 86 -7.91 -12.39 7.53
CA ASN A 86 -9.05 -13.04 8.16
C ASN A 86 -9.67 -14.01 7.15
N ILE A 87 -9.84 -15.27 7.55
CA ILE A 87 -10.49 -16.31 6.74
C ILE A 87 -12.00 -16.24 6.96
N ASP A 88 -12.38 -16.39 8.22
CA ASP A 88 -13.76 -16.26 8.72
C ASP A 88 -13.75 -16.08 10.25
N GLY A 89 -14.65 -15.31 10.79
CA GLY A 89 -14.78 -15.12 12.26
C GLY A 89 -13.44 -14.92 12.94
N ASN A 90 -13.06 -15.90 13.79
CA ASN A 90 -11.83 -15.88 14.58
C ASN A 90 -10.64 -16.57 13.88
N ASN A 91 -10.82 -17.05 12.62
CA ASN A 91 -9.79 -17.78 11.90
C ASN A 91 -8.97 -16.84 11.01
N TRP A 92 -7.64 -16.91 11.17
CA TRP A 92 -6.70 -16.05 10.47
C TRP A 92 -5.53 -16.82 9.88
N GLU A 93 -5.11 -16.42 8.69
CA GLU A 93 -3.79 -16.76 8.15
C GLU A 93 -2.74 -15.87 8.82
N CYS A 94 -1.65 -16.48 9.30
CA CYS A 94 -0.60 -15.78 10.01
C CYS A 94 0.80 -16.25 9.58
N LEU A 95 1.76 -15.31 9.56
CA LEU A 95 3.17 -15.67 9.62
C LEU A 95 3.62 -15.80 11.06
N VAL A 96 4.56 -16.71 11.31
CA VAL A 96 5.09 -16.94 12.66
C VAL A 96 6.61 -17.00 12.65
N LYS A 97 7.22 -16.53 13.73
CA LYS A 97 8.66 -16.60 13.93
C LYS A 97 8.97 -16.98 15.39
N PRO A 98 9.79 -18.03 15.61
CA PRO A 98 10.34 -18.99 14.65
C PRO A 98 9.29 -20.03 14.19
N ALA A 99 9.14 -20.19 12.86
CA ALA A 99 8.12 -21.02 12.24
C ALA A 99 8.22 -22.52 12.64
N LYS A 100 9.43 -23.02 12.86
CA LYS A 100 9.69 -24.44 13.22
C LYS A 100 9.11 -24.83 14.57
N ARG A 101 8.72 -23.90 15.42
CA ARG A 101 8.16 -24.18 16.76
C ARG A 101 6.64 -24.31 16.77
N ILE A 102 5.98 -23.97 15.67
CA ILE A 102 4.52 -23.97 15.59
C ILE A 102 4.05 -25.06 14.63
N HIS A 103 3.34 -26.01 15.19
CA HIS A 103 2.70 -27.14 14.52
C HIS A 103 1.19 -27.10 14.77
N LYS A 104 0.44 -27.95 14.10
CA LYS A 104 -0.99 -28.11 14.38
C LYS A 104 -1.22 -28.39 15.88
N ASP A 105 -2.28 -27.80 16.41
CA ASP A 105 -2.70 -27.80 17.82
C ASP A 105 -1.77 -27.06 18.82
N THR A 106 -0.69 -26.42 18.34
CA THR A 106 0.10 -25.51 19.18
C THR A 106 -0.73 -24.32 19.59
N ILE A 107 -0.67 -23.96 20.88
CA ILE A 107 -1.31 -22.75 21.43
C ILE A 107 -0.25 -21.72 21.80
N VAL A 108 -0.47 -20.49 21.37
CA VAL A 108 0.31 -19.32 21.76
C VAL A 108 -0.56 -18.38 22.56
N SER A 109 -0.08 -17.93 23.72
CA SER A 109 -0.76 -17.03 24.64
C SER A 109 -0.15 -15.64 24.58
N PHE A 110 -0.98 -14.60 24.56
CA PHE A 110 -0.58 -13.19 24.49
C PHE A 110 -1.19 -12.44 25.66
N GLY A 111 -0.43 -11.47 26.23
CA GLY A 111 -0.92 -10.58 27.28
C GLY A 111 -1.45 -11.33 28.49
N ASN A 112 -0.68 -12.31 29.03
CA ASN A 112 -1.07 -13.13 30.14
C ASN A 112 -2.42 -13.85 29.99
N GLY A 113 -2.71 -14.33 28.75
CA GLY A 113 -3.92 -15.09 28.45
C GLY A 113 -5.12 -14.26 27.98
N LEU A 114 -4.96 -12.95 27.85
CA LEU A 114 -6.00 -12.06 27.29
C LEU A 114 -6.41 -12.45 25.86
N LEU A 115 -5.46 -13.00 25.10
CA LEU A 115 -5.67 -13.54 23.77
C LEU A 115 -4.89 -14.85 23.64
N LYS A 116 -5.52 -15.87 23.05
CA LYS A 116 -4.84 -17.12 22.71
C LYS A 116 -5.04 -17.39 21.22
N ALA A 117 -4.06 -18.05 20.60
CA ALA A 117 -4.15 -18.49 19.22
C ALA A 117 -3.79 -19.99 19.13
N LYS A 118 -4.72 -20.80 18.64
CA LYS A 118 -4.53 -22.22 18.38
C LYS A 118 -4.22 -22.44 16.91
N CYS A 119 -3.08 -23.05 16.58
CA CYS A 119 -2.73 -23.41 15.21
C CYS A 119 -3.63 -24.55 14.73
N THR A 120 -4.48 -24.30 13.75
CA THR A 120 -5.41 -25.28 13.15
C THR A 120 -4.83 -25.96 11.94
N GLY A 121 -3.82 -25.38 11.27
CA GLY A 121 -3.19 -25.94 10.09
C GLY A 121 -2.00 -25.14 9.59
N ILE A 122 -1.31 -25.72 8.59
CA ILE A 122 -0.17 -25.09 7.90
C ILE A 122 -0.43 -25.32 6.40
N ASN A 123 -0.37 -24.24 5.60
CA ASN A 123 -0.50 -24.37 4.16
C ASN A 123 0.86 -24.67 3.48
N ASP A 124 0.84 -24.90 2.15
CA ASP A 124 2.02 -25.28 1.36
C ASP A 124 3.10 -24.16 1.34
N GLU A 125 2.69 -22.90 1.56
CA GLU A 125 3.61 -21.74 1.65
C GLU A 125 4.21 -21.56 3.06
N GLY A 126 3.86 -22.44 4.00
CA GLY A 126 4.31 -22.36 5.38
C GLY A 126 3.58 -21.31 6.23
N ILE A 127 2.49 -20.74 5.74
CA ILE A 127 1.59 -19.87 6.50
C ILE A 127 0.79 -20.74 7.47
N ARG A 128 0.56 -20.25 8.69
CA ARG A 128 -0.22 -20.92 9.72
C ARG A 128 -1.63 -20.39 9.76
N ASN A 129 -2.59 -21.29 9.87
CA ASN A 129 -3.97 -20.94 10.18
C ASN A 129 -4.15 -21.00 11.68
N PHE A 130 -4.62 -19.90 12.29
CA PHE A 130 -4.89 -19.81 13.70
C PHE A 130 -6.36 -19.52 13.96
N GLU A 131 -6.92 -20.21 14.93
CA GLU A 131 -8.17 -19.85 15.59
C GLU A 131 -7.83 -19.00 16.82
N PHE A 132 -8.29 -17.75 16.84
CA PHE A 132 -8.10 -16.86 17.99
C PHE A 132 -9.21 -17.05 19.01
N ILE A 133 -8.82 -17.19 20.28
CA ILE A 133 -9.70 -17.42 21.43
C ILE A 133 -9.54 -16.24 22.37
N TYR A 134 -10.62 -15.50 22.60
CA TYR A 134 -10.65 -14.29 23.41
C TYR A 134 -12.06 -14.01 23.92
N ASP A 135 -12.17 -13.11 24.90
CA ASP A 135 -13.44 -12.55 25.35
C ASP A 135 -13.48 -11.05 25.06
N GLY A 136 -14.60 -10.56 24.49
CA GLY A 136 -14.78 -9.17 24.11
C GLY A 136 -14.57 -8.88 22.62
N ILE A 137 -14.00 -7.69 22.30
CA ILE A 137 -13.84 -7.22 20.93
C ILE A 137 -12.39 -7.43 20.47
N PHE A 138 -12.19 -8.23 19.42
CA PHE A 138 -10.88 -8.61 18.91
C PHE A 138 -9.96 -7.43 18.61
N TYR A 139 -10.47 -6.40 17.92
CA TYR A 139 -9.66 -5.24 17.55
C TYR A 139 -9.23 -4.39 18.75
N GLU A 140 -10.04 -4.31 19.83
CA GLU A 140 -9.62 -3.66 21.07
C GLU A 140 -8.51 -4.40 21.79
N ILE A 141 -8.53 -5.73 21.70
CA ILE A 141 -7.46 -6.59 22.23
C ILE A 141 -6.19 -6.41 21.41
N LEU A 142 -6.30 -6.37 20.08
CA LEU A 142 -5.16 -6.10 19.21
C LEU A 142 -4.54 -4.73 19.50
N ASP A 143 -5.35 -3.70 19.72
CA ASP A 143 -4.85 -2.36 20.06
C ASP A 143 -4.04 -2.34 21.38
N LYS A 144 -4.36 -3.24 22.31
CA LYS A 144 -3.63 -3.38 23.61
C LYS A 144 -2.36 -4.20 23.49
N LEU A 145 -2.36 -5.26 22.69
CA LEU A 145 -1.29 -6.26 22.64
C LEU A 145 -0.40 -6.18 21.42
N GLY A 146 -0.94 -5.69 20.31
CA GLY A 146 -0.29 -5.69 19.04
C GLY A 146 0.59 -4.46 18.81
N THR A 147 1.51 -4.62 17.87
CA THR A 147 2.29 -3.51 17.34
C THR A 147 2.05 -3.40 15.84
N MET A 148 2.18 -2.18 15.30
CA MET A 148 2.01 -1.92 13.89
C MET A 148 3.14 -2.57 13.10
N PRO A 149 2.86 -3.43 12.11
CA PRO A 149 3.90 -4.04 11.30
C PRO A 149 4.49 -3.00 10.36
N LEU A 150 5.79 -2.76 10.48
CA LEU A 150 6.54 -1.95 9.54
C LEU A 150 7.11 -2.81 8.42
N PRO A 151 7.30 -2.28 7.22
CA PRO A 151 8.02 -2.96 6.15
C PRO A 151 9.41 -3.41 6.57
N PRO A 152 9.95 -4.52 6.04
CA PRO A 152 11.21 -5.11 6.50
C PRO A 152 12.45 -4.24 6.26
N TYR A 153 12.37 -3.25 5.36
CA TYR A 153 13.45 -2.29 5.11
C TYR A 153 13.49 -1.13 6.11
N ILE A 154 12.45 -0.96 6.94
CA ILE A 154 12.46 -0.02 8.05
C ILE A 154 13.01 -0.75 9.27
N LYS A 155 14.24 -0.43 9.65
CA LYS A 155 14.97 -1.05 10.76
C LYS A 155 14.79 -0.23 12.06
N THR A 156 14.43 1.04 11.93
CA THR A 156 14.25 1.95 13.06
C THR A 156 12.84 1.79 13.66
N LYS A 157 12.78 1.67 14.99
CA LYS A 157 11.49 1.66 15.70
C LYS A 157 10.89 3.05 15.68
N LEU A 158 9.60 3.15 15.35
CA LEU A 158 8.87 4.41 15.44
C LEU A 158 8.47 4.70 16.89
N ASP A 159 8.79 5.88 17.37
CA ASP A 159 8.33 6.36 18.67
C ASP A 159 6.81 6.58 18.69
N ASP A 160 6.29 7.14 17.60
CA ASP A 160 4.86 7.34 17.36
C ASP A 160 4.37 6.45 16.19
N GLN A 161 3.69 5.36 16.52
CA GLN A 161 3.13 4.44 15.52
C GLN A 161 2.03 5.07 14.65
N SER A 162 1.37 6.14 15.11
CA SER A 162 0.36 6.86 14.33
C SER A 162 0.94 7.51 13.07
N ARG A 163 2.26 7.70 13.01
CA ARG A 163 2.98 8.21 11.84
C ARG A 163 2.92 7.25 10.65
N TYR A 164 2.64 5.96 10.86
CA TYR A 164 2.42 4.97 9.81
C TYR A 164 0.92 4.77 9.51
N GLN A 165 0.13 5.85 9.64
CA GLN A 165 -1.28 5.92 9.25
C GLN A 165 -1.53 7.19 8.44
N THR A 166 -2.44 7.12 7.47
CA THR A 166 -2.95 8.31 6.79
C THR A 166 -3.89 9.09 7.70
N VAL A 167 -3.99 10.40 7.51
CA VAL A 167 -4.88 11.27 8.32
C VAL A 167 -6.37 11.00 8.09
N TYR A 168 -6.69 10.21 7.06
CA TYR A 168 -8.04 9.82 6.66
C TYR A 168 -8.30 8.31 6.80
N ALA A 169 -7.39 7.56 7.45
CA ALA A 169 -7.54 6.12 7.67
C ALA A 169 -8.83 5.81 8.44
N LYS A 170 -9.68 4.93 7.88
CA LYS A 170 -11.01 4.63 8.43
C LYS A 170 -11.27 3.14 8.55
N ASN A 171 -11.12 2.39 7.46
CA ASN A 171 -11.50 0.99 7.36
C ASN A 171 -10.35 0.08 7.80
N ILE A 172 -10.45 -0.50 9.02
CA ILE A 172 -9.42 -1.36 9.60
C ILE A 172 -9.35 -2.71 8.88
N GLY A 173 -8.13 -3.24 8.68
CA GLY A 173 -7.94 -4.56 8.05
C GLY A 173 -6.63 -4.69 7.27
N SER A 174 -5.83 -3.64 7.19
CA SER A 174 -4.57 -3.64 6.43
C SER A 174 -3.38 -4.03 7.29
N ALA A 175 -2.46 -4.79 6.72
CA ALA A 175 -1.16 -5.09 7.31
C ALA A 175 -0.08 -4.01 6.99
N ALA A 176 -0.36 -3.09 6.05
CA ALA A 176 0.54 -1.98 5.72
C ALA A 176 -0.23 -0.72 5.33
N ALA A 177 0.37 0.45 5.52
CA ALA A 177 -0.22 1.72 5.13
C ALA A 177 -0.16 1.95 3.61
N PRO A 178 -1.14 2.66 3.01
CA PRO A 178 -1.04 3.18 1.66
C PRO A 178 -0.11 4.41 1.67
N THR A 179 1.20 4.16 1.58
CA THR A 179 2.25 5.11 1.99
C THR A 179 2.31 6.40 1.19
N ALA A 180 1.86 6.40 -0.07
CA ALA A 180 1.70 7.63 -0.84
C ALA A 180 0.68 8.60 -0.22
N GLY A 181 -0.28 8.08 0.55
CA GLY A 181 -1.23 8.88 1.32
C GLY A 181 -0.65 9.54 2.56
N LEU A 182 0.52 9.10 3.03
CA LEU A 182 1.16 9.66 4.23
C LEU A 182 1.63 11.11 4.04
N HIS A 183 1.80 11.56 2.81
CA HIS A 183 2.21 12.94 2.51
C HIS A 183 1.10 13.96 2.73
N PHE A 184 -0.17 13.53 2.72
CA PHE A 184 -1.31 14.42 2.89
C PHE A 184 -1.55 14.76 4.36
N THR A 185 -1.80 16.04 4.62
CA THR A 185 -2.38 16.55 5.87
C THR A 185 -3.87 16.86 5.65
N LYS A 186 -4.62 17.05 6.74
CA LYS A 186 -6.03 17.47 6.64
C LYS A 186 -6.15 18.85 5.99
N GLU A 187 -5.21 19.74 6.31
CA GLU A 187 -5.11 21.09 5.79
C GLU A 187 -4.86 21.09 4.28
N LEU A 188 -3.91 20.24 3.81
CA LEU A 188 -3.62 20.11 2.38
C LEU A 188 -4.82 19.52 1.61
N LEU A 189 -5.49 18.53 2.16
CA LEU A 189 -6.71 17.95 1.55
C LEU A 189 -7.81 19.02 1.45
N LYS A 190 -7.99 19.84 2.48
CA LYS A 190 -8.93 20.96 2.46
C LYS A 190 -8.60 21.99 1.38
N GLN A 191 -7.32 22.36 1.22
CA GLN A 191 -6.88 23.26 0.15
C GLN A 191 -7.19 22.69 -1.24
N ILE A 192 -6.98 21.38 -1.43
CA ILE A 192 -7.29 20.67 -2.67
C ILE A 192 -8.80 20.71 -2.96
N GLU A 193 -9.64 20.50 -1.95
CA GLU A 193 -11.10 20.62 -2.12
C GLU A 193 -11.53 22.06 -2.41
N ASP A 194 -10.90 23.06 -1.76
CA ASP A 194 -11.23 24.48 -1.93
C ASP A 194 -10.92 25.01 -3.34
N ILE A 195 -9.95 24.43 -4.06
CA ILE A 195 -9.71 24.74 -5.49
C ILE A 195 -10.67 23.99 -6.44
N GLY A 196 -11.61 23.20 -5.90
CA GLY A 196 -12.66 22.52 -6.66
C GLY A 196 -12.31 21.14 -7.17
N VAL A 197 -11.29 20.48 -6.58
CA VAL A 197 -10.99 19.06 -6.80
C VAL A 197 -11.95 18.22 -5.94
N THR A 198 -12.49 17.16 -6.50
CA THR A 198 -13.33 16.22 -5.74
C THR A 198 -12.45 15.15 -5.10
N VAL A 199 -12.48 15.04 -3.78
CA VAL A 199 -11.78 13.97 -3.06
C VAL A 199 -12.75 12.80 -2.82
N CYS A 200 -12.36 11.58 -3.19
CA CYS A 200 -13.13 10.39 -2.89
C CYS A 200 -12.26 9.24 -2.39
N TYR A 201 -12.89 8.25 -1.78
CA TYR A 201 -12.20 7.19 -1.06
C TYR A 201 -12.63 5.83 -1.55
N ILE A 202 -11.65 4.95 -1.68
CA ILE A 202 -11.82 3.51 -1.85
C ILE A 202 -11.08 2.79 -0.72
N THR A 203 -11.35 1.51 -0.53
CA THR A 203 -10.61 0.69 0.42
C THR A 203 -9.87 -0.43 -0.32
N LEU A 204 -8.57 -0.59 -0.07
CA LEU A 204 -7.83 -1.81 -0.36
C LEU A 204 -6.98 -2.15 0.86
N HIS A 205 -7.16 -3.33 1.41
CA HIS A 205 -6.34 -3.83 2.51
C HIS A 205 -5.04 -4.42 1.97
N VAL A 206 -3.94 -3.71 2.25
CA VAL A 206 -2.60 -4.09 1.79
C VAL A 206 -2.13 -5.31 2.57
N GLY A 207 -1.80 -6.37 1.85
CA GLY A 207 -1.16 -7.56 2.40
C GLY A 207 0.36 -7.43 2.47
N LEU A 208 1.00 -8.23 3.32
CA LEU A 208 2.48 -8.26 3.43
C LEU A 208 3.16 -8.80 2.17
N GLY A 209 2.41 -9.44 1.28
CA GLY A 209 2.92 -9.89 0.00
C GLY A 209 3.50 -8.78 -0.87
N THR A 210 3.02 -7.54 -0.69
CA THR A 210 3.51 -6.35 -1.40
C THR A 210 5.01 -6.08 -1.16
N PHE A 211 5.58 -6.58 -0.05
CA PHE A 211 7.00 -6.43 0.26
C PHE A 211 7.87 -7.62 -0.15
N ARG A 212 7.27 -8.66 -0.76
CA ARG A 212 8.04 -9.80 -1.26
C ARG A 212 8.70 -9.43 -2.59
N PRO A 213 10.00 -9.75 -2.78
CA PRO A 213 10.65 -9.52 -4.07
C PRO A 213 10.05 -10.40 -5.16
N VAL A 214 10.16 -9.95 -6.40
CA VAL A 214 9.84 -10.76 -7.57
C VAL A 214 10.95 -11.80 -7.74
N ASN A 215 10.61 -13.09 -7.63
CA ASN A 215 11.57 -14.20 -7.66
C ASN A 215 11.56 -14.96 -9.00
N VAL A 216 11.05 -14.35 -10.07
CA VAL A 216 11.01 -14.95 -11.41
C VAL A 216 11.82 -14.10 -12.39
N GLU A 217 12.52 -14.73 -13.34
CA GLU A 217 13.27 -14.02 -14.36
C GLU A 217 12.31 -13.37 -15.39
N ASP A 218 11.29 -14.09 -15.81
CA ASP A 218 10.26 -13.60 -16.74
C ASP A 218 9.10 -13.01 -15.95
N VAL A 219 8.90 -11.70 -16.10
CA VAL A 219 7.85 -10.91 -15.43
C VAL A 219 6.47 -11.54 -15.60
N THR A 220 6.15 -12.10 -16.78
CA THR A 220 4.82 -12.67 -17.08
C THR A 220 4.48 -13.92 -16.25
N LYS A 221 5.48 -14.55 -15.61
CA LYS A 221 5.31 -15.70 -14.74
C LYS A 221 5.09 -15.35 -13.27
N HIS A 222 5.19 -14.06 -12.92
CA HIS A 222 4.96 -13.62 -11.55
C HIS A 222 3.48 -13.75 -11.16
N LYS A 223 3.23 -14.33 -9.99
CA LYS A 223 1.88 -14.41 -9.40
C LYS A 223 1.73 -13.37 -8.31
N MET A 224 0.83 -12.42 -8.53
CA MET A 224 0.51 -11.40 -7.52
C MET A 224 -0.28 -12.00 -6.36
N HIS A 225 -0.05 -11.44 -5.18
CA HIS A 225 -0.89 -11.72 -4.01
C HIS A 225 -2.26 -11.10 -4.17
N SER A 226 -3.25 -11.83 -3.66
CA SER A 226 -4.63 -11.37 -3.65
C SER A 226 -4.86 -10.42 -2.47
N GLU A 227 -5.44 -9.24 -2.72
CA GLU A 227 -5.76 -8.22 -1.73
C GLU A 227 -7.23 -7.84 -1.81
N PHE A 228 -7.87 -7.67 -0.65
CA PHE A 228 -9.28 -7.30 -0.58
C PHE A 228 -9.46 -5.82 -0.92
N TYR A 229 -10.43 -5.53 -1.80
CA TYR A 229 -10.83 -4.16 -2.11
C TYR A 229 -12.33 -3.96 -1.94
N SER A 230 -12.72 -2.70 -1.73
CA SER A 230 -14.11 -2.25 -1.68
C SER A 230 -14.24 -0.85 -2.28
N MET A 231 -15.30 -0.65 -3.04
CA MET A 231 -15.75 0.64 -3.55
C MET A 231 -17.23 0.83 -3.20
N ASN A 232 -17.55 1.94 -2.57
CA ASN A 232 -18.94 2.30 -2.27
C ASN A 232 -19.61 3.00 -3.48
N LYS A 233 -20.93 3.10 -3.42
CA LYS A 233 -21.73 3.71 -4.49
C LYS A 233 -21.34 5.17 -4.76
N VAL A 234 -21.07 5.95 -3.73
CA VAL A 234 -20.73 7.39 -3.87
C VAL A 234 -19.44 7.57 -4.68
N ALA A 235 -18.39 6.81 -4.36
CA ALA A 235 -17.14 6.84 -5.11
C ALA A 235 -17.34 6.39 -6.56
N ALA A 236 -18.15 5.34 -6.78
CA ALA A 236 -18.45 4.85 -8.13
C ALA A 236 -19.17 5.91 -8.97
N ASP A 237 -20.20 6.56 -8.41
CA ASP A 237 -20.98 7.60 -9.09
C ASP A 237 -20.08 8.82 -9.44
N ILE A 238 -19.20 9.26 -8.51
CA ILE A 238 -18.23 10.36 -8.74
C ILE A 238 -17.28 10.01 -9.90
N LEU A 239 -16.73 8.79 -9.89
CA LEU A 239 -15.75 8.37 -10.89
C LEU A 239 -16.37 8.16 -12.27
N ASN A 240 -17.57 7.61 -12.36
CA ASN A 240 -18.29 7.49 -13.64
C ASN A 240 -18.60 8.86 -14.23
N LYS A 241 -19.11 9.77 -13.40
CA LYS A 241 -19.37 11.15 -13.84
C LYS A 241 -18.07 11.84 -14.30
N ALA A 242 -16.93 11.60 -13.62
CA ALA A 242 -15.65 12.13 -14.06
C ALA A 242 -15.24 11.58 -15.44
N LYS A 243 -15.48 10.28 -15.70
CA LYS A 243 -15.23 9.68 -17.02
C LYS A 243 -16.12 10.28 -18.11
N GLU A 244 -17.41 10.41 -17.86
CA GLU A 244 -18.37 11.00 -18.81
C GLU A 244 -18.01 12.45 -19.17
N GLU A 245 -17.52 13.22 -18.19
CA GLU A 245 -17.13 14.62 -18.33
C GLU A 245 -15.66 14.81 -18.75
N ASN A 246 -14.91 13.72 -19.02
CA ASN A 246 -13.47 13.73 -19.33
C ASN A 246 -12.63 14.48 -18.30
N ARG A 247 -12.99 14.41 -17.02
CA ARG A 247 -12.23 14.97 -15.91
C ARG A 247 -11.09 14.01 -15.52
N CYS A 248 -9.95 14.59 -15.12
CA CYS A 248 -8.78 13.82 -14.74
C CYS A 248 -9.03 13.04 -13.45
N ILE A 249 -8.76 11.73 -13.47
CA ILE A 249 -8.78 10.85 -12.28
C ILE A 249 -7.33 10.64 -11.83
N VAL A 250 -7.01 11.18 -10.64
CA VAL A 250 -5.69 11.10 -10.01
C VAL A 250 -5.74 10.07 -8.89
N ALA A 251 -5.05 8.95 -9.08
CA ALA A 251 -4.90 7.94 -8.04
C ALA A 251 -3.79 8.30 -7.06
N VAL A 252 -4.01 8.10 -5.77
CA VAL A 252 -2.98 8.20 -4.75
C VAL A 252 -2.58 6.79 -4.29
N GLY A 253 -1.38 6.40 -4.69
CA GLY A 253 -0.78 5.10 -4.42
C GLY A 253 -1.14 4.01 -5.44
N THR A 254 -0.24 3.05 -5.54
CA THR A 254 -0.40 1.87 -6.41
C THR A 254 -1.57 0.99 -5.99
N THR A 255 -1.95 1.02 -4.71
CA THR A 255 -3.13 0.31 -4.18
C THR A 255 -4.44 0.87 -4.74
N THR A 256 -4.57 2.19 -4.79
CA THR A 256 -5.71 2.88 -5.42
C THR A 256 -5.75 2.54 -6.91
N THR A 257 -4.62 2.64 -7.60
CA THR A 257 -4.51 2.28 -9.02
C THR A 257 -4.99 0.85 -9.27
N ARG A 258 -4.48 -0.12 -8.51
CA ARG A 258 -4.87 -1.54 -8.66
C ARG A 258 -6.35 -1.76 -8.41
N THR A 259 -6.96 -1.06 -7.47
CA THR A 259 -8.40 -1.14 -7.23
C THR A 259 -9.20 -0.62 -8.42
N LEU A 260 -8.89 0.60 -8.89
CA LEU A 260 -9.62 1.23 -9.98
C LEU A 260 -9.48 0.44 -11.29
N GLU A 261 -8.27 -0.03 -11.60
CA GLU A 261 -8.00 -0.84 -12.78
C GLU A 261 -8.66 -2.23 -12.70
N THR A 262 -8.71 -2.84 -11.53
CA THR A 262 -9.44 -4.12 -11.33
C THR A 262 -10.93 -3.96 -11.62
N ILE A 263 -11.55 -2.90 -11.11
CA ILE A 263 -12.98 -2.65 -11.29
C ILE A 263 -13.27 -2.36 -12.77
N MET A 264 -12.48 -1.50 -13.40
CA MET A 264 -12.63 -1.17 -14.82
C MET A 264 -12.37 -2.38 -15.74
N SER A 265 -11.41 -3.24 -15.41
CA SER A 265 -11.16 -4.48 -16.18
C SER A 265 -12.29 -5.48 -16.05
N LYS A 266 -12.92 -5.59 -14.87
CA LYS A 266 -14.00 -6.55 -14.62
C LYS A 266 -15.35 -6.09 -15.17
N TYR A 267 -15.66 -4.79 -15.06
CA TYR A 267 -17.02 -4.29 -15.29
C TYR A 267 -17.13 -3.24 -16.39
N ASN A 268 -15.99 -2.73 -16.88
CA ASN A 268 -15.89 -1.62 -17.84
C ASN A 268 -16.62 -0.33 -17.38
N THR A 269 -16.90 -0.22 -16.10
CA THR A 269 -17.52 0.92 -15.41
C THR A 269 -17.18 0.85 -13.93
N PHE A 270 -17.18 1.96 -13.23
CA PHE A 270 -17.10 1.94 -11.77
C PHE A 270 -18.47 1.57 -11.18
N LYS A 271 -18.47 0.75 -10.15
CA LYS A 271 -19.70 0.34 -9.46
C LYS A 271 -19.44 0.00 -8.01
N GLU A 272 -20.46 0.09 -7.19
CA GLU A 272 -20.42 -0.44 -5.84
C GLU A 272 -20.10 -1.94 -5.88
N CYS A 273 -19.00 -2.32 -5.28
CA CYS A 273 -18.54 -3.70 -5.24
C CYS A 273 -17.45 -3.89 -4.19
N ASN A 274 -17.26 -5.14 -3.83
CA ASN A 274 -16.10 -5.62 -3.09
C ASN A 274 -15.57 -6.90 -3.74
N GLY A 275 -14.36 -7.26 -3.40
CA GLY A 275 -13.75 -8.48 -3.93
C GLY A 275 -12.26 -8.56 -3.66
N TRP A 276 -11.63 -9.47 -4.35
CA TRP A 276 -10.20 -9.70 -4.27
C TRP A 276 -9.56 -9.34 -5.60
N THR A 277 -8.38 -8.71 -5.54
CA THR A 277 -7.57 -8.35 -6.70
C THR A 277 -6.18 -8.96 -6.59
N ASP A 278 -5.76 -9.61 -7.64
CA ASP A 278 -4.42 -10.08 -7.91
C ASP A 278 -3.87 -9.46 -9.21
N ILE A 279 -4.43 -8.32 -9.60
CA ILE A 279 -4.03 -7.64 -10.83
C ILE A 279 -2.54 -7.31 -10.80
N PHE A 280 -1.84 -7.74 -11.85
CA PHE A 280 -0.45 -7.44 -12.07
C PHE A 280 -0.31 -6.50 -13.27
N ILE A 281 0.11 -5.27 -13.00
CA ILE A 281 0.27 -4.22 -14.00
C ILE A 281 1.75 -4.07 -14.31
N TYR A 282 2.10 -4.24 -15.60
CA TYR A 282 3.45 -4.10 -16.14
C TYR A 282 3.38 -3.53 -17.56
N PRO A 283 4.49 -3.08 -18.18
CA PRO A 283 4.47 -2.47 -19.51
C PRO A 283 3.73 -3.31 -20.55
N GLY A 284 2.83 -2.65 -21.30
CA GLY A 284 1.85 -3.26 -22.19
C GLY A 284 0.42 -3.28 -21.62
N TYR A 285 0.23 -2.92 -20.34
CA TYR A 285 -1.09 -2.75 -19.76
C TYR A 285 -1.73 -1.42 -20.20
N GLU A 286 -3.01 -1.48 -20.61
CA GLU A 286 -3.80 -0.30 -21.00
C GLU A 286 -4.64 0.19 -19.81
N PHE A 287 -4.28 1.36 -19.28
CA PHE A 287 -5.00 1.97 -18.15
C PHE A 287 -6.37 2.49 -18.58
N LYS A 288 -7.39 2.11 -17.81
CA LYS A 288 -8.79 2.50 -18.03
C LYS A 288 -9.38 3.28 -16.86
N GLY A 289 -8.83 3.09 -15.67
CA GLY A 289 -9.37 3.63 -14.42
C GLY A 289 -8.76 4.95 -13.99
N ILE A 290 -7.51 5.23 -14.38
CA ILE A 290 -6.77 6.41 -13.93
C ILE A 290 -6.14 7.18 -15.08
N ASP A 291 -5.89 8.46 -14.86
CA ASP A 291 -5.16 9.34 -15.79
C ASP A 291 -3.78 9.70 -15.24
N SER A 292 -3.67 9.94 -13.94
CA SER A 292 -2.47 10.38 -13.25
C SER A 292 -2.28 9.62 -11.94
N LEU A 293 -1.04 9.57 -11.43
CA LEU A 293 -0.68 8.80 -10.25
C LEU A 293 0.27 9.59 -9.35
N ILE A 294 -0.09 9.71 -8.06
CA ILE A 294 0.82 10.14 -6.99
C ILE A 294 1.31 8.88 -6.28
N THR A 295 2.63 8.70 -6.16
CA THR A 295 3.21 7.50 -5.56
C THR A 295 4.53 7.80 -4.86
N ASN A 296 5.04 6.87 -4.03
CA ASN A 296 6.42 6.90 -3.54
C ASN A 296 7.38 6.33 -4.58
N PHE A 297 8.68 6.48 -4.36
CA PHE A 297 9.70 5.74 -5.11
C PHE A 297 9.76 4.29 -4.65
N HIS A 298 9.91 3.37 -5.61
CA HIS A 298 9.79 1.93 -5.40
C HIS A 298 11.14 1.21 -5.51
N LEU A 299 11.22 0.00 -4.92
CA LEU A 299 12.39 -0.88 -4.99
C LEU A 299 12.75 -1.25 -6.43
N PRO A 300 14.06 -1.43 -6.72
CA PRO A 300 14.50 -2.09 -7.93
C PRO A 300 13.83 -3.47 -8.08
N LYS A 301 13.54 -3.87 -9.31
CA LYS A 301 12.94 -5.18 -9.66
C LYS A 301 11.60 -5.49 -8.99
N SER A 302 10.91 -4.49 -8.41
CA SER A 302 9.61 -4.69 -7.76
C SER A 302 8.45 -4.62 -8.75
N THR A 303 7.32 -5.23 -8.38
CA THR A 303 6.07 -5.11 -9.15
C THR A 303 5.58 -3.67 -9.25
N LEU A 304 5.99 -2.81 -8.31
CA LEU A 304 5.56 -1.41 -8.25
C LEU A 304 6.30 -0.52 -9.23
N ILE A 305 7.62 -0.73 -9.45
CA ILE A 305 8.34 -0.01 -10.51
C ILE A 305 7.83 -0.44 -11.90
N MET A 306 7.40 -1.70 -12.04
CA MET A 306 6.77 -2.21 -13.28
C MET A 306 5.43 -1.50 -13.55
N LEU A 307 4.61 -1.27 -12.51
CA LEU A 307 3.33 -0.56 -12.62
C LEU A 307 3.53 0.89 -13.09
N VAL A 308 4.46 1.64 -12.45
CA VAL A 308 4.72 3.02 -12.88
C VAL A 308 5.34 3.08 -14.27
N SER A 309 6.17 2.09 -14.62
CA SER A 309 6.72 1.94 -15.99
C SER A 309 5.65 1.63 -17.03
N ALA A 310 4.59 0.92 -16.65
CA ALA A 310 3.45 0.69 -17.53
C ALA A 310 2.67 1.99 -17.78
N LEU A 311 2.59 2.89 -16.78
CA LEU A 311 1.83 4.14 -16.88
C LEU A 311 2.55 5.19 -17.74
N ALA A 312 3.85 5.34 -17.61
CA ALA A 312 4.59 6.47 -18.18
C ALA A 312 5.73 6.08 -19.15
N GLY A 313 5.83 4.79 -19.46
CA GLY A 313 6.94 4.26 -20.24
C GLY A 313 8.17 3.94 -19.40
N LYS A 314 8.80 2.81 -19.70
CA LYS A 314 9.94 2.31 -18.95
C LYS A 314 11.12 3.29 -18.96
N GLU A 315 11.51 3.83 -20.09
CA GLU A 315 12.62 4.77 -20.22
C GLU A 315 12.40 6.04 -19.39
N ASN A 316 11.23 6.64 -19.46
CA ASN A 316 10.89 7.84 -18.68
C ASN A 316 11.00 7.57 -17.18
N ILE A 317 10.52 6.41 -16.72
CA ILE A 317 10.59 6.02 -15.30
C ILE A 317 12.02 5.77 -14.87
N MET A 318 12.83 5.05 -15.65
CA MET A 318 14.24 4.79 -15.30
C MET A 318 15.03 6.09 -15.21
N ASN A 319 14.87 7.01 -16.17
CA ASN A 319 15.49 8.34 -16.14
C ASN A 319 15.04 9.15 -14.90
N ALA A 320 13.76 9.09 -14.53
CA ALA A 320 13.25 9.78 -13.35
C ALA A 320 13.83 9.19 -12.04
N TYR A 321 14.05 7.87 -11.98
CA TYR A 321 14.66 7.22 -10.82
C TYR A 321 16.15 7.48 -10.72
N GLU A 322 16.88 7.54 -11.83
CA GLU A 322 18.28 7.97 -11.88
C GLU A 322 18.41 9.42 -11.38
N HIS A 323 17.59 10.34 -11.91
CA HIS A 323 17.52 11.72 -11.43
C HIS A 323 17.22 11.79 -9.92
N ALA A 324 16.27 11.00 -9.43
CA ALA A 324 15.92 10.98 -8.01
C ALA A 324 17.09 10.49 -7.12
N VAL A 325 17.90 9.53 -7.60
CA VAL A 325 19.10 9.07 -6.90
C VAL A 325 20.19 10.14 -6.90
N GLU A 326 20.46 10.77 -8.05
CA GLU A 326 21.46 11.84 -8.20
C GLU A 326 21.12 13.04 -7.31
N GLU A 327 19.84 13.44 -7.30
CA GLU A 327 19.30 14.54 -6.49
C GLU A 327 19.06 14.14 -5.02
N LYS A 328 19.39 12.92 -4.62
CA LYS A 328 19.27 12.41 -3.24
C LYS A 328 17.85 12.52 -2.70
N TYR A 329 16.86 12.11 -3.48
CA TYR A 329 15.51 11.88 -2.98
C TYR A 329 15.51 10.74 -1.96
N ARG A 330 14.57 10.78 -1.05
CA ARG A 330 14.34 9.71 -0.08
C ARG A 330 13.40 8.67 -0.67
N PHE A 331 13.71 7.40 -0.47
CA PHE A 331 12.97 6.29 -1.09
C PHE A 331 12.07 5.55 -0.11
N PHE A 332 11.05 4.89 -0.63
CA PHE A 332 10.08 4.00 0.01
C PHE A 332 9.07 4.70 0.92
N SER A 333 8.53 3.96 1.93
CA SER A 333 7.35 4.32 2.72
C SER A 333 7.40 5.69 3.40
N PHE A 334 8.56 6.08 3.90
CA PHE A 334 8.78 7.38 4.55
C PHE A 334 9.61 8.33 3.69
N GLY A 335 9.80 7.97 2.44
CA GLY A 335 10.54 8.75 1.47
C GLY A 335 9.73 9.90 0.89
N ASP A 336 10.20 10.37 -0.25
CA ASP A 336 9.61 11.43 -1.03
C ASP A 336 8.55 10.87 -2.02
N ALA A 337 7.87 11.75 -2.71
CA ALA A 337 6.81 11.39 -3.63
C ALA A 337 7.17 11.69 -5.08
N MET A 338 6.49 10.98 -5.99
CA MET A 338 6.49 11.22 -7.42
C MET A 338 5.06 11.46 -7.89
N PHE A 339 4.84 12.46 -8.73
CA PHE A 339 3.56 12.69 -9.40
C PHE A 339 3.71 12.49 -10.91
N ILE A 340 3.19 11.38 -11.40
CA ILE A 340 3.12 11.04 -12.83
C ILE A 340 1.84 11.69 -13.38
N LYS A 341 2.02 12.83 -14.05
CA LYS A 341 0.94 13.71 -14.49
C LYS A 341 0.64 13.52 -15.98
N LYS A 342 -0.64 13.27 -16.32
CA LYS A 342 -1.14 13.39 -17.68
C LYS A 342 -1.32 14.87 -18.02
N ASN A 343 -0.83 15.29 -19.18
CA ASN A 343 -1.17 16.62 -19.69
C ASN A 343 -2.62 16.67 -20.16
N LYS A 344 -3.24 17.83 -19.98
CA LYS A 344 -4.59 18.13 -20.50
C LYS A 344 -4.50 18.57 -21.94
#